data_d75c3257d73b6e4a9d6ae53947ab7d3f
#
_entry.id   d75c3257d73b6e4a9d6ae53947ab7d3f
#
_cell.length_a   1.000
_cell.length_b   1.000
_cell.length_c   1.000
_cell.angle_alpha   90.00
_cell.angle_beta   90.00
_cell.angle_gamma   90.00
#
_symmetry.space_group_name_H-M   'P 1'
#
loop_
_entity.id
_entity.type
_entity.pdbx_description
1 polymer ?
#
loop_
_entity_poly.entity_id
_entity_poly.type
_entity_poly.pdbx_seq_one_letter_code
_entity_poly.pdbx_strand_id
1 'polypeptide(L)'
;TPITDIKKATIIKKIPIEGSVFLNDVTVNNKGAVFVSDSRTGKVHRYENNIVSLEIENLQGPNGLLSIEDQLLILDRGSLLSLSPSGTISKIMDGMDPSTDGIERVAPNQYLVSCWNGIVYYVVAGAQKTTLFDTRTEKINSADIGYDAKNKIIYVPTFLKNSVVAYQLQIQ
;
A
#
# COMPACT_ATOMS: atom_id res chain seq x y z
N THR A 1 -4.10 2.78 -15.80
CA THR A 1 -2.81 3.05 -15.11
C THR A 1 -1.82 3.61 -16.13
N PRO A 2 -1.24 4.81 -15.93
CA PRO A 2 -0.22 5.38 -16.83
C PRO A 2 1.17 4.83 -16.54
N ILE A 3 1.95 4.60 -17.59
CA ILE A 3 3.40 4.42 -17.54
C ILE A 3 4.06 5.72 -18.00
N THR A 4 4.97 6.28 -17.21
CA THR A 4 5.55 7.59 -17.41
C THR A 4 7.06 7.53 -17.59
N ASP A 5 7.59 8.23 -18.58
CA ASP A 5 9.02 8.55 -18.67
C ASP A 5 9.32 9.71 -17.72
N ILE A 6 9.97 9.40 -16.59
CA ILE A 6 10.26 10.41 -15.56
C ILE A 6 11.29 11.46 -16.00
N LYS A 7 12.18 11.13 -16.95
CA LYS A 7 13.16 12.09 -17.47
C LYS A 7 12.53 13.12 -18.42
N LYS A 8 11.51 12.68 -19.18
CA LYS A 8 10.81 13.53 -20.16
C LYS A 8 9.51 14.10 -19.61
N ALA A 9 9.08 13.69 -18.41
CA ALA A 9 7.78 14.01 -17.81
C ALA A 9 6.59 13.73 -18.76
N THR A 10 6.68 12.62 -19.52
CA THR A 10 5.66 12.25 -20.52
C THR A 10 5.05 10.91 -20.21
N ILE A 11 3.75 10.79 -20.44
CA ILE A 11 3.06 9.49 -20.36
C ILE A 11 3.41 8.69 -21.62
N ILE A 12 4.08 7.56 -21.45
CA ILE A 12 4.45 6.65 -22.54
C ILE A 12 3.26 5.80 -22.95
N LYS A 13 2.53 5.28 -21.99
CA LYS A 13 1.42 4.36 -22.23
C LYS A 13 0.37 4.47 -21.12
N LYS A 14 -0.90 4.37 -21.49
CA LYS A 14 -2.01 4.17 -20.55
C LYS A 14 -2.52 2.73 -20.73
N ILE A 15 -2.63 2.01 -19.63
CA ILE A 15 -3.11 0.62 -19.62
C ILE A 15 -4.52 0.63 -19.06
N PRO A 16 -5.55 0.38 -19.87
CA PRO A 16 -6.90 0.18 -19.37
C PRO A 16 -6.98 -1.12 -18.57
N ILE A 17 -7.72 -1.09 -17.47
CA ILE A 17 -8.11 -2.27 -16.70
C ILE A 17 -9.62 -2.36 -16.83
N GLU A 18 -10.08 -3.29 -17.64
CA GLU A 18 -11.48 -3.43 -17.98
C GLU A 18 -12.30 -3.84 -16.74
N GLY A 19 -13.47 -3.22 -16.56
CA GLY A 19 -14.34 -3.47 -15.41
C GLY A 19 -13.83 -2.91 -14.09
N SER A 20 -12.71 -2.15 -14.06
CA SER A 20 -12.25 -1.46 -12.86
C SER A 20 -13.19 -0.30 -12.50
N VAL A 21 -13.33 -0.05 -11.18
CA VAL A 21 -14.19 1.02 -10.65
C VAL A 21 -13.40 2.06 -9.87
N PHE A 22 -12.49 1.63 -9.01
CA PHE A 22 -11.68 2.53 -8.19
C PHE A 22 -10.27 1.96 -8.02
N LEU A 23 -9.45 2.16 -9.06
CA LEU A 23 -8.04 1.83 -8.99
C LEU A 23 -7.36 2.75 -7.97
N ASN A 24 -6.66 2.17 -7.02
CA ASN A 24 -6.12 2.90 -5.88
C ASN A 24 -4.60 2.87 -5.87
N ASP A 25 -4.00 1.78 -5.43
CA ASP A 25 -2.55 1.69 -5.28
C ASP A 25 -1.90 0.79 -6.35
N VAL A 26 -0.58 0.94 -6.49
CA VAL A 26 0.23 0.22 -7.46
C VAL A 26 1.58 -0.17 -6.89
N THR A 27 1.98 -1.42 -7.08
CA THR A 27 3.32 -1.89 -6.78
C THR A 27 3.91 -2.67 -7.95
N VAL A 28 5.22 -2.84 -7.96
CA VAL A 28 5.93 -3.62 -8.98
C VAL A 28 6.88 -4.62 -8.32
N ASN A 29 6.88 -5.86 -8.81
CA ASN A 29 7.82 -6.85 -8.31
C ASN A 29 9.18 -6.78 -9.03
N ASN A 30 10.15 -7.54 -8.54
CA ASN A 30 11.51 -7.62 -9.10
C ASN A 30 11.57 -8.23 -10.52
N LYS A 31 10.48 -8.84 -11.00
CA LYS A 31 10.35 -9.41 -12.36
C LYS A 31 9.65 -8.45 -13.33
N GLY A 32 9.24 -7.26 -12.84
CA GLY A 32 8.58 -6.23 -13.64
C GLY A 32 7.07 -6.39 -13.78
N ALA A 33 6.45 -7.36 -13.10
CA ALA A 33 4.99 -7.45 -13.02
C ALA A 33 4.46 -6.33 -12.12
N VAL A 34 3.43 -5.62 -12.61
CA VAL A 34 2.77 -4.53 -11.92
C VAL A 34 1.45 -5.03 -11.33
N PHE A 35 1.21 -4.74 -10.07
CA PHE A 35 -0.05 -5.04 -9.38
C PHE A 35 -0.79 -3.75 -9.08
N VAL A 36 -2.11 -3.78 -9.26
CA VAL A 36 -2.97 -2.60 -9.05
C VAL A 36 -4.20 -3.02 -8.26
N SER A 37 -4.44 -2.36 -7.13
CA SER A 37 -5.65 -2.59 -6.33
C SER A 37 -6.85 -1.85 -6.93
N ASP A 38 -8.02 -2.48 -6.86
CA ASP A 38 -9.33 -1.87 -7.11
C ASP A 38 -10.19 -2.00 -5.86
N SER A 39 -10.22 -0.95 -5.07
CA SER A 39 -10.85 -0.96 -3.76
C SER A 39 -12.36 -1.18 -3.80
N ARG A 40 -13.03 -0.82 -4.89
CA ARG A 40 -14.49 -0.99 -5.01
C ARG A 40 -14.93 -2.33 -5.54
N THR A 41 -14.13 -2.95 -6.40
CA THR A 41 -14.46 -4.28 -6.92
C THR A 41 -13.90 -5.41 -6.06
N GLY A 42 -13.06 -5.09 -5.05
CA GLY A 42 -12.43 -6.09 -4.18
C GLY A 42 -11.40 -6.94 -4.92
N LYS A 43 -10.68 -6.34 -5.87
CA LYS A 43 -9.75 -7.04 -6.76
C LYS A 43 -8.35 -6.44 -6.71
N VAL A 44 -7.37 -7.29 -7.01
CA VAL A 44 -6.04 -6.85 -7.43
C VAL A 44 -5.81 -7.38 -8.84
N HIS A 45 -5.39 -6.50 -9.72
CA HIS A 45 -5.05 -6.80 -11.10
C HIS A 45 -3.54 -6.89 -11.27
N ARG A 46 -3.10 -7.74 -12.19
CA ARG A 46 -1.70 -7.89 -12.59
C ARG A 46 -1.54 -7.45 -14.04
N TYR A 47 -0.51 -6.68 -14.32
CA TYR A 47 -0.07 -6.35 -15.66
C TYR A 47 1.36 -6.85 -15.86
N GLU A 48 1.52 -7.77 -16.79
CA GLU A 48 2.80 -8.36 -17.15
C GLU A 48 2.78 -8.77 -18.63
N ASN A 49 3.91 -8.63 -19.33
CA ASN A 49 4.03 -9.01 -20.75
C ASN A 49 2.94 -8.43 -21.67
N ASN A 50 2.52 -7.18 -21.41
CA ASN A 50 1.41 -6.49 -22.10
C ASN A 50 0.02 -7.10 -21.90
N ILE A 51 -0.16 -7.98 -20.91
CA ILE A 51 -1.44 -8.61 -20.58
C ILE A 51 -1.89 -8.12 -19.20
N VAL A 52 -3.17 -7.73 -19.11
CA VAL A 52 -3.85 -7.51 -17.84
C VAL A 52 -4.58 -8.79 -17.46
N SER A 53 -4.37 -9.27 -16.26
CA SER A 53 -5.05 -10.44 -15.68
C SER A 53 -5.53 -10.13 -14.26
N LEU A 54 -6.47 -10.95 -13.77
CA LEU A 54 -6.86 -10.94 -12.38
C LEU A 54 -5.79 -11.66 -11.56
N GLU A 55 -5.28 -11.00 -10.51
CA GLU A 55 -4.36 -11.63 -9.56
C GLU A 55 -5.13 -12.28 -8.41
N ILE A 56 -6.08 -11.53 -7.83
CA ILE A 56 -6.94 -12.02 -6.76
C ILE A 56 -8.23 -11.21 -6.69
N GLU A 57 -9.28 -11.83 -6.19
CA GLU A 57 -10.60 -11.20 -5.94
C GLU A 57 -11.20 -11.62 -4.59
N ASN A 58 -12.39 -11.12 -4.31
CA ASN A 58 -13.13 -11.36 -3.06
C ASN A 58 -12.48 -10.71 -1.82
N LEU A 59 -11.71 -9.63 -2.04
CA LEU A 59 -11.23 -8.75 -0.98
C LEU A 59 -12.34 -7.76 -0.59
N GLN A 60 -12.25 -7.19 0.61
CA GLN A 60 -13.29 -6.29 1.13
C GLN A 60 -13.13 -4.84 0.67
N GLY A 61 -11.91 -4.42 0.40
CA GLY A 61 -11.56 -3.07 -0.05
C GLY A 61 -10.04 -2.91 -0.09
N PRO A 62 -9.35 -3.64 -1.00
CA PRO A 62 -7.91 -3.60 -1.07
C PRO A 62 -7.44 -2.19 -1.43
N ASN A 63 -6.40 -1.74 -0.74
CA ASN A 63 -5.76 -0.45 -0.96
C ASN A 63 -4.25 -0.65 -1.11
N GLY A 64 -3.45 -0.29 -0.11
CA GLY A 64 -2.00 -0.33 -0.18
C GLY A 64 -1.45 -1.70 -0.58
N LEU A 65 -0.54 -1.71 -1.53
CA LEU A 65 0.12 -2.89 -2.07
C LEU A 65 1.63 -2.77 -1.91
N LEU A 66 2.27 -3.85 -1.49
CA LEU A 66 3.72 -3.89 -1.42
C LEU A 66 4.24 -5.24 -1.90
N SER A 67 4.96 -5.25 -3.00
CA SER A 67 5.63 -6.46 -3.49
C SER A 67 7.00 -6.62 -2.82
N ILE A 68 7.22 -7.75 -2.16
CA ILE A 68 8.47 -8.08 -1.48
C ILE A 68 8.89 -9.47 -1.91
N GLU A 69 10.06 -9.59 -2.53
CA GLU A 69 10.55 -10.87 -3.05
C GLU A 69 9.52 -11.50 -3.99
N ASP A 70 8.97 -12.66 -3.64
CA ASP A 70 7.94 -13.33 -4.42
C ASP A 70 6.54 -13.22 -3.77
N GLN A 71 6.36 -12.37 -2.76
CA GLN A 71 5.08 -12.16 -2.07
C GLN A 71 4.46 -10.81 -2.44
N LEU A 72 3.14 -10.75 -2.45
CA LEU A 72 2.38 -9.51 -2.52
C LEU A 72 1.67 -9.27 -1.18
N LEU A 73 2.03 -8.18 -0.51
CA LEU A 73 1.34 -7.71 0.68
C LEU A 73 0.19 -6.80 0.25
N ILE A 74 -0.95 -6.96 0.90
CA ILE A 74 -2.20 -6.26 0.57
C ILE A 74 -2.81 -5.73 1.87
N LEU A 75 -3.06 -4.43 1.92
CA LEU A 75 -3.91 -3.85 2.95
C LEU A 75 -5.37 -4.00 2.54
N ASP A 76 -6.17 -4.63 3.40
CA ASP A 76 -7.59 -4.88 3.16
C ASP A 76 -8.42 -4.60 4.40
N ARG A 77 -9.04 -3.42 4.46
CA ARG A 77 -9.95 -2.99 5.55
C ARG A 77 -9.46 -3.29 6.96
N GLY A 78 -8.25 -2.83 7.29
CA GLY A 78 -7.67 -2.99 8.61
C GLY A 78 -6.90 -4.29 8.82
N SER A 79 -6.82 -5.13 7.81
CA SER A 79 -5.98 -6.32 7.77
C SER A 79 -4.76 -6.11 6.89
N LEU A 80 -3.65 -6.75 7.22
CA LEU A 80 -2.50 -6.95 6.36
C LEU A 80 -2.47 -8.41 5.93
N LEU A 81 -2.63 -8.62 4.64
CA LEU A 81 -2.64 -9.94 4.00
C LEU A 81 -1.33 -10.17 3.25
N SER A 82 -0.93 -11.43 3.14
CA SER A 82 0.16 -11.88 2.27
C SER A 82 -0.37 -12.87 1.25
N LEU A 83 -0.16 -12.59 -0.02
CA LEU A 83 -0.44 -13.49 -1.13
C LEU A 83 0.87 -14.11 -1.60
N SER A 84 0.94 -15.44 -1.53
CA SER A 84 2.09 -16.20 -2.01
C SER A 84 2.04 -16.41 -3.53
N PRO A 85 3.15 -16.79 -4.18
CA PRO A 85 3.17 -17.14 -5.60
C PRO A 85 2.25 -18.31 -5.98
N SER A 86 1.92 -19.16 -5.02
CA SER A 86 0.96 -20.28 -5.23
C SER A 86 -0.51 -19.84 -5.16
N GLY A 87 -0.79 -18.56 -4.94
CA GLY A 87 -2.14 -18.03 -4.79
C GLY A 87 -2.73 -18.20 -3.38
N THR A 88 -1.93 -18.63 -2.41
CA THR A 88 -2.39 -18.78 -1.02
C THR A 88 -2.38 -17.44 -0.30
N ILE A 89 -3.53 -17.06 0.25
CA ILE A 89 -3.67 -15.88 1.13
C ILE A 89 -3.48 -16.28 2.59
N SER A 90 -2.73 -15.46 3.31
CA SER A 90 -2.55 -15.53 4.76
C SER A 90 -2.75 -14.16 5.38
N LYS A 91 -3.51 -14.08 6.48
CA LYS A 91 -3.64 -12.85 7.26
C LYS A 91 -2.47 -12.77 8.23
N ILE A 92 -1.63 -11.76 8.10
CA ILE A 92 -0.40 -11.59 8.91
C ILE A 92 -0.55 -10.52 9.99
N MET A 93 -1.56 -9.64 9.89
CA MET A 93 -1.96 -8.70 10.94
C MET A 93 -3.43 -8.34 10.76
N ASP A 94 -4.09 -8.00 11.86
CA ASP A 94 -5.50 -7.60 11.88
C ASP A 94 -5.79 -6.51 12.92
N GLY A 95 -7.00 -5.97 12.89
CA GLY A 95 -7.51 -5.02 13.88
C GLY A 95 -6.86 -3.64 13.81
N MET A 96 -6.34 -3.21 12.67
CA MET A 96 -6.03 -1.83 12.38
C MET A 96 -7.31 -1.05 12.04
N ASP A 97 -7.24 0.27 11.97
CA ASP A 97 -8.35 1.08 11.47
C ASP A 97 -8.74 0.63 10.04
N PRO A 98 -10.05 0.47 9.74
CA PRO A 98 -10.49 -0.05 8.43
C PRO A 98 -10.11 0.81 7.22
N SER A 99 -9.64 2.04 7.44
CA SER A 99 -9.19 2.95 6.38
C SER A 99 -7.71 2.79 6.03
N THR A 100 -7.15 1.57 6.16
CA THR A 100 -5.76 1.28 5.74
C THR A 100 -5.49 1.79 4.33
N ASP A 101 -4.36 2.49 4.15
CA ASP A 101 -4.02 3.21 2.92
C ASP A 101 -2.63 2.81 2.40
N GLY A 102 -1.54 3.38 2.90
CA GLY A 102 -0.19 3.10 2.45
C GLY A 102 0.55 2.06 3.31
N ILE A 103 1.50 1.36 2.69
CA ILE A 103 2.38 0.39 3.35
C ILE A 103 3.82 0.55 2.89
N GLU A 104 4.76 0.62 3.84
CA GLU A 104 6.18 0.69 3.59
C GLU A 104 6.97 -0.33 4.42
N ARG A 105 8.02 -0.91 3.85
CA ARG A 105 8.90 -1.84 4.57
C ARG A 105 9.98 -1.10 5.33
N VAL A 106 10.10 -1.38 6.64
CA VAL A 106 11.18 -0.85 7.50
C VAL A 106 12.33 -1.85 7.59
N ALA A 107 12.00 -3.12 7.85
CA ALA A 107 12.94 -4.23 8.00
C ALA A 107 12.24 -5.56 7.64
N PRO A 108 12.91 -6.71 7.65
CA PRO A 108 12.23 -8.00 7.50
C PRO A 108 11.08 -8.15 8.48
N ASN A 109 9.88 -8.44 7.97
CA ASN A 109 8.63 -8.57 8.74
C ASN A 109 8.20 -7.32 9.54
N GLN A 110 8.72 -6.15 9.20
CA GLN A 110 8.41 -4.89 9.89
C GLN A 110 7.98 -3.84 8.89
N TYR A 111 6.81 -3.25 9.13
CA TYR A 111 6.13 -2.36 8.19
C TYR A 111 5.60 -1.11 8.89
N LEU A 112 5.51 -0.04 8.12
CA LEU A 112 4.68 1.12 8.43
C LEU A 112 3.38 0.95 7.67
N VAL A 113 2.26 1.21 8.32
CA VAL A 113 0.94 1.20 7.70
C VAL A 113 0.23 2.48 8.06
N SER A 114 -0.15 3.26 7.05
CA SER A 114 -1.04 4.40 7.26
C SER A 114 -2.50 4.00 7.14
N CYS A 115 -3.34 4.77 7.81
CA CYS A 115 -4.78 4.72 7.70
C CYS A 115 -5.28 6.11 7.34
N TRP A 116 -6.04 6.24 6.26
CA TRP A 116 -6.48 7.52 5.71
C TRP A 116 -7.14 8.44 6.76
N ASN A 117 -7.79 7.86 7.76
CA ASN A 117 -8.41 8.61 8.86
C ASN A 117 -7.43 9.35 9.77
N GLY A 118 -6.10 9.13 9.66
CA GLY A 118 -5.09 9.87 10.43
C GLY A 118 -4.31 9.03 11.44
N ILE A 119 -4.19 7.72 11.25
CA ILE A 119 -3.39 6.85 12.10
C ILE A 119 -2.21 6.29 11.30
N VAL A 120 -1.05 6.18 11.93
CA VAL A 120 0.07 5.40 11.40
C VAL A 120 0.49 4.36 12.43
N TYR A 121 0.59 3.13 11.97
CA TYR A 121 1.04 1.99 12.75
C TYR A 121 2.45 1.56 12.37
N TYR A 122 3.19 1.08 13.35
CA TYR A 122 4.33 0.20 13.17
C TYR A 122 3.86 -1.24 13.39
N VAL A 123 4.05 -2.10 12.40
CA VAL A 123 3.55 -3.47 12.39
C VAL A 123 4.72 -4.44 12.36
N VAL A 124 4.76 -5.37 13.30
CA VAL A 124 5.63 -6.56 13.27
C VAL A 124 4.74 -7.74 12.88
N ALA A 125 4.92 -8.23 11.66
CA ALA A 125 4.06 -9.26 11.07
C ALA A 125 3.99 -10.52 11.93
N GLY A 126 2.77 -11.01 12.16
CA GLY A 126 2.52 -12.17 13.00
C GLY A 126 2.76 -11.98 14.50
N ALA A 127 3.07 -10.76 14.96
CA ALA A 127 3.36 -10.48 16.37
C ALA A 127 2.50 -9.34 16.92
N GLN A 128 2.83 -8.08 16.61
CA GLN A 128 2.16 -6.92 17.20
C GLN A 128 2.07 -5.73 16.25
N LYS A 129 1.16 -4.82 16.57
CA LYS A 129 1.12 -3.48 15.98
C LYS A 129 1.17 -2.42 17.08
N THR A 130 1.87 -1.34 16.82
CA THR A 130 1.99 -0.19 17.71
C THR A 130 1.52 1.06 16.98
N THR A 131 0.64 1.84 17.57
CA THR A 131 0.27 3.15 17.03
C THR A 131 1.43 4.11 17.23
N LEU A 132 1.98 4.64 16.14
CA LEU A 132 3.04 5.65 16.20
C LEU A 132 2.45 7.03 16.50
N PHE A 133 1.36 7.36 15.81
CA PHE A 133 0.57 8.56 16.08
C PHE A 133 -0.86 8.41 15.57
N ASP A 134 -1.74 9.25 16.12
CA ASP A 134 -3.16 9.31 15.80
C ASP A 134 -3.59 10.78 15.75
N THR A 135 -3.89 11.27 14.57
CA THR A 135 -4.25 12.67 14.29
C THR A 135 -5.73 12.84 13.93
N ARG A 136 -6.57 11.85 14.28
CA ARG A 136 -8.01 11.88 13.98
C ARG A 136 -8.73 13.02 14.69
N THR A 137 -8.33 13.32 15.92
CA THR A 137 -8.91 14.43 16.70
C THR A 137 -8.63 15.80 16.07
N GLU A 138 -7.48 15.94 15.41
CA GLU A 138 -7.06 17.15 14.69
C GLU A 138 -7.64 17.19 13.26
N LYS A 139 -8.32 16.13 12.83
CA LYS A 139 -8.85 15.95 11.46
C LYS A 139 -7.75 16.10 10.41
N ILE A 140 -6.59 15.50 10.67
CA ILE A 140 -5.47 15.43 9.74
C ILE A 140 -5.39 14.01 9.19
N ASN A 141 -5.50 13.86 7.89
CA ASN A 141 -5.41 12.56 7.23
C ASN A 141 -3.96 12.05 7.19
N SER A 142 -3.80 10.74 7.11
CA SER A 142 -2.55 10.07 6.78
C SER A 142 -2.80 9.25 5.52
N ALA A 143 -2.59 9.85 4.36
CA ALA A 143 -2.76 9.18 3.08
C ALA A 143 -1.59 8.21 2.82
N ASP A 144 -1.43 7.79 1.60
CA ASP A 144 -0.31 6.93 1.20
C ASP A 144 1.03 7.53 1.61
N ILE A 145 1.90 6.74 2.23
CA ILE A 145 3.14 7.20 2.87
C ILE A 145 4.38 6.82 2.06
N GLY A 146 5.46 7.56 2.30
CA GLY A 146 6.79 7.19 1.82
C GLY A 146 7.77 7.04 2.98
N TYR A 147 8.73 6.14 2.86
CA TYR A 147 9.74 5.90 3.88
C TYR A 147 11.17 6.03 3.32
N ASP A 148 11.94 6.96 3.87
CA ASP A 148 13.38 7.06 3.65
C ASP A 148 14.11 6.14 4.65
N ALA A 149 14.46 4.95 4.19
CA ALA A 149 15.12 3.95 5.02
C ALA A 149 16.51 4.39 5.49
N LYS A 150 17.23 5.24 4.74
CA LYS A 150 18.57 5.71 5.08
C LYS A 150 18.51 6.68 6.26
N ASN A 151 17.58 7.62 6.23
CA ASN A 151 17.43 8.65 7.24
C ASN A 151 16.36 8.29 8.28
N LYS A 152 15.64 7.18 8.11
CA LYS A 152 14.53 6.72 8.94
C LYS A 152 13.43 7.79 9.06
N ILE A 153 13.06 8.41 7.95
CA ILE A 153 12.04 9.46 7.90
C ILE A 153 10.79 8.90 7.23
N ILE A 154 9.65 9.09 7.86
CA ILE A 154 8.32 8.80 7.32
C ILE A 154 7.76 10.10 6.76
N TYR A 155 7.40 10.12 5.48
CA TYR A 155 6.69 11.23 4.85
C TYR A 155 5.22 10.90 4.78
N VAL A 156 4.39 11.74 5.38
CA VAL A 156 2.95 11.53 5.50
C VAL A 156 2.20 12.67 4.81
N PRO A 157 1.59 12.43 3.65
CA PRO A 157 0.70 13.39 3.03
C PRO A 157 -0.59 13.55 3.85
N THR A 158 -0.95 14.79 4.14
CA THR A 158 -2.09 15.11 5.00
C THR A 158 -3.41 15.30 4.22
N PHE A 159 -3.41 14.98 2.94
CA PHE A 159 -4.52 15.04 2.00
C PHE A 159 -5.26 16.39 2.03
N LEU A 160 -6.27 16.53 2.90
CA LEU A 160 -7.11 17.73 2.98
C LEU A 160 -6.41 18.97 3.56
N LYS A 161 -5.24 18.82 4.18
CA LYS A 161 -4.45 19.93 4.73
C LYS A 161 -3.37 20.44 3.77
N ASN A 162 -3.28 19.90 2.54
CA ASN A 162 -2.36 20.32 1.49
C ASN A 162 -0.89 20.40 1.93
N SER A 163 -0.44 19.43 2.74
CA SER A 163 0.93 19.37 3.24
C SER A 163 1.45 17.94 3.30
N VAL A 164 2.76 17.81 3.42
CA VAL A 164 3.45 16.58 3.78
C VAL A 164 4.20 16.82 5.07
N VAL A 165 4.00 15.97 6.06
CA VAL A 165 4.72 16.02 7.33
C VAL A 165 5.78 14.94 7.36
N ALA A 166 7.00 15.29 7.81
CA ALA A 166 8.09 14.35 7.97
C ALA A 166 8.26 13.99 9.45
N TYR A 167 8.24 12.70 9.75
CA TYR A 167 8.44 12.18 11.12
C TYR A 167 9.71 11.34 11.17
N GLN A 168 10.54 11.58 12.21
CA GLN A 168 11.70 10.75 12.47
C GLN A 168 11.27 9.45 13.16
N LEU A 169 11.49 8.31 12.52
CA LEU A 169 11.23 7.01 13.13
C LEU A 169 12.34 6.66 14.13
N GLN A 170 11.97 6.43 15.39
CA GLN A 170 12.85 5.91 16.43
C GLN A 170 12.35 4.50 16.82
N ILE A 171 13.15 3.49 16.52
CA ILE A 171 12.89 2.11 16.93
C ILE A 171 13.78 1.84 18.15
N GLN A 172 13.14 1.60 19.29
CA GLN A 172 13.82 1.20 20.53
C GLN A 172 14.13 -0.30 20.51
#